data_32754cf984ee6d6ad6b16c18b5b8347e
#
_entry.id   32754cf984ee6d6ad6b16c18b5b8347e
#
_cell.length_a   1.000
_cell.length_b   1.000
_cell.length_c   1.000
_cell.angle_alpha   90.00
_cell.angle_beta   90.00
_cell.angle_gamma   90.00
#
_symmetry.space_group_name_H-M   'P 1'
#
loop_
_entity.id
_entity.type
_entity.pdbx_description
1 polymer ?
#
loop_
_entity_poly.entity_id
_entity_poly.type
_entity_poly.pdbx_seq_one_letter_code
_entity_poly.pdbx_strand_id
1 'polypeptide(L)'
;MGHSCTIFEQRPQLGGMLRYGIPDYRLPPEILDRDISHILWTGIDVHTGISIGKDVGIENIQKDYDAVYIAIGAHSDKKLRIEGEDAKNVISAVSMLRGIGENIIPDLRINASASSAAAMSPWMRQERPNALVRQASFASTGAVSKI
;
A
#
# COMPACT_ATOMS: atom_id res chain seq x y z
N MET A 1 19.28 9.84 -22.58
CA MET A 1 20.61 10.03 -22.00
C MET A 1 21.45 8.75 -22.06
N GLY A 2 20.88 7.61 -22.51
CA GLY A 2 21.63 6.38 -22.77
C GLY A 2 22.07 5.57 -21.54
N HIS A 3 21.46 5.81 -20.39
CA HIS A 3 21.68 4.99 -19.20
C HIS A 3 20.79 3.75 -19.22
N SER A 4 21.36 2.60 -18.84
CA SER A 4 20.59 1.41 -18.52
C SER A 4 20.02 1.55 -17.12
N CYS A 5 18.82 1.02 -16.90
CA CYS A 5 18.14 1.10 -15.61
C CYS A 5 17.68 -0.29 -15.18
N THR A 6 17.90 -0.62 -13.91
CA THR A 6 17.38 -1.84 -13.28
C THR A 6 16.55 -1.47 -12.07
N ILE A 7 15.37 -2.04 -11.94
CA ILE A 7 14.46 -1.84 -10.80
C ILE A 7 14.45 -3.09 -9.93
N PHE A 8 14.69 -2.93 -8.64
CA PHE A 8 14.48 -3.94 -7.62
C PHE A 8 13.24 -3.59 -6.80
N GLU A 9 12.25 -4.45 -6.84
CA GLU A 9 10.98 -4.27 -6.12
C GLU A 9 10.74 -5.47 -5.18
N GLN A 10 10.47 -5.19 -3.91
CA GLN A 10 10.22 -6.25 -2.93
C GLN A 10 8.87 -6.96 -3.12
N ARG A 11 7.90 -6.28 -3.75
CA ARG A 11 6.59 -6.84 -4.03
C ARG A 11 6.59 -7.67 -5.31
N PRO A 12 5.61 -8.59 -5.46
CA PRO A 12 5.50 -9.39 -6.66
C PRO A 12 5.14 -8.57 -7.91
N GLN A 13 4.56 -7.39 -7.74
CA GLN A 13 4.12 -6.52 -8.83
C GLN A 13 4.58 -5.09 -8.62
N LEU A 14 4.88 -4.40 -9.72
CA LEU A 14 5.21 -2.98 -9.72
C LEU A 14 3.99 -2.11 -9.45
N GLY A 15 4.24 -0.85 -9.07
CA GLY A 15 3.19 0.16 -8.87
C GLY A 15 3.17 0.75 -7.47
N GLY A 16 3.85 0.14 -6.50
CA GLY A 16 3.99 0.69 -5.15
C GLY A 16 2.65 1.07 -4.53
N MET A 17 2.54 2.27 -3.95
CA MET A 17 1.30 2.75 -3.32
C MET A 17 0.14 2.95 -4.30
N LEU A 18 0.38 3.10 -5.59
CA LEU A 18 -0.69 3.14 -6.60
C LEU A 18 -1.44 1.81 -6.65
N ARG A 19 -0.73 0.69 -6.54
CA ARG A 19 -1.31 -0.66 -6.53
C ARG A 19 -1.78 -1.10 -5.14
N TYR A 20 -0.97 -0.87 -4.11
CA TYR A 20 -1.17 -1.44 -2.77
C TYR A 20 -1.83 -0.48 -1.78
N GLY A 21 -2.15 0.75 -2.21
CA GLY A 21 -2.77 1.74 -1.34
C GLY A 21 -4.01 2.42 -1.94
N ILE A 22 -4.17 2.39 -3.26
CA ILE A 22 -5.34 2.96 -3.95
C ILE A 22 -6.30 1.82 -4.29
N PRO A 23 -7.58 1.89 -3.89
CA PRO A 23 -8.56 0.89 -4.24
C PRO A 23 -8.83 0.81 -5.75
N ASP A 24 -9.13 -0.40 -6.26
CA ASP A 24 -9.32 -0.71 -7.69
C ASP A 24 -10.43 0.12 -8.35
N TYR A 25 -11.48 0.49 -7.62
CA TYR A 25 -12.55 1.33 -8.14
C TYR A 25 -12.09 2.77 -8.45
N ARG A 26 -10.94 3.20 -7.92
CA ARG A 26 -10.34 4.51 -8.22
C ARG A 26 -9.25 4.41 -9.27
N LEU A 27 -8.42 3.40 -9.20
CA LEU A 27 -7.36 3.12 -10.16
C LEU A 27 -7.41 1.64 -10.52
N PRO A 28 -8.12 1.29 -11.60
CA PRO A 28 -8.17 -0.08 -12.08
C PRO A 28 -6.76 -0.62 -12.38
N PRO A 29 -6.45 -1.86 -11.97
CA PRO A 29 -5.14 -2.48 -12.18
C PRO A 29 -4.69 -2.45 -13.65
N GLU A 30 -5.62 -2.62 -14.58
CA GLU A 30 -5.33 -2.66 -16.01
C GLU A 30 -4.79 -1.32 -16.54
N ILE A 31 -5.27 -0.21 -15.99
CA ILE A 31 -4.78 1.13 -16.34
C ILE A 31 -3.36 1.32 -15.83
N LEU A 32 -3.13 0.93 -14.58
CA LEU A 32 -1.81 1.00 -13.97
C LEU A 32 -0.81 0.10 -14.72
N ASP A 33 -1.21 -1.13 -15.05
CA ASP A 33 -0.36 -2.09 -15.77
C ASP A 33 0.01 -1.59 -17.17
N ARG A 34 -0.94 -0.98 -17.86
CA ARG A 34 -0.70 -0.36 -19.16
C ARG A 34 0.34 0.76 -19.05
N ASP A 35 0.20 1.65 -18.06
CA ASP A 35 1.10 2.78 -17.91
C ASP A 35 2.51 2.33 -17.47
N ILE A 36 2.60 1.32 -16.60
CA ILE A 36 3.87 0.69 -16.24
C ILE A 36 4.51 0.03 -17.47
N SER A 37 3.73 -0.69 -18.28
CA SER A 37 4.24 -1.36 -19.49
C SER A 37 4.84 -0.37 -20.49
N HIS A 38 4.24 0.82 -20.65
CA HIS A 38 4.80 1.87 -21.49
C HIS A 38 6.17 2.37 -20.97
N ILE A 39 6.34 2.44 -19.65
CA ILE A 39 7.62 2.82 -19.05
C ILE A 39 8.65 1.71 -19.28
N LEU A 40 8.29 0.46 -19.04
CA LEU A 40 9.18 -0.69 -19.19
C LEU A 40 9.59 -0.92 -20.63
N TRP A 41 8.78 -0.53 -21.60
CA TRP A 41 9.12 -0.63 -23.03
C TRP A 41 10.39 0.16 -23.42
N THR A 42 10.84 1.07 -22.57
CA THR A 42 12.11 1.77 -22.76
C THR A 42 13.36 0.90 -22.51
N GLY A 43 13.20 -0.38 -22.17
CA GLY A 43 14.29 -1.33 -21.95
C GLY A 43 14.80 -1.35 -20.50
N ILE A 44 13.92 -1.16 -19.54
CA ILE A 44 14.22 -1.24 -18.11
C ILE A 44 14.18 -2.70 -17.66
N ASP A 45 15.25 -3.17 -17.01
CA ASP A 45 15.26 -4.46 -16.33
C ASP A 45 14.51 -4.40 -15.00
N VAL A 46 13.71 -5.45 -14.71
CA VAL A 46 12.89 -5.49 -13.49
C VAL A 46 13.07 -6.80 -12.75
N HIS A 47 13.39 -6.69 -11.48
CA HIS A 47 13.48 -7.81 -10.54
C HIS A 47 12.47 -7.61 -9.42
N THR A 48 11.36 -8.35 -9.46
CA THR A 48 10.34 -8.33 -8.41
C THR A 48 10.57 -9.42 -7.37
N GLY A 49 9.99 -9.25 -6.18
CA GLY A 49 10.16 -10.19 -5.06
C GLY A 49 11.52 -10.11 -4.39
N ILE A 50 12.31 -9.07 -4.65
CA ILE A 50 13.66 -8.88 -4.08
C ILE A 50 13.67 -7.73 -3.08
N SER A 51 13.94 -8.04 -1.83
CA SER A 51 14.05 -7.06 -0.74
C SER A 51 15.52 -6.68 -0.54
N ILE A 52 15.86 -5.43 -0.89
CA ILE A 52 17.20 -4.90 -0.66
C ILE A 52 17.44 -4.75 0.86
N GLY A 53 18.58 -5.20 1.32
CA GLY A 53 18.95 -5.29 2.73
C GLY A 53 18.63 -6.64 3.38
N LYS A 54 17.80 -7.48 2.73
CA LYS A 54 17.49 -8.84 3.18
C LYS A 54 17.99 -9.90 2.19
N ASP A 55 17.54 -9.83 0.95
CA ASP A 55 17.90 -10.80 -0.08
C ASP A 55 19.18 -10.40 -0.83
N VAL A 56 19.36 -9.09 -1.03
CA VAL A 56 20.55 -8.50 -1.65
C VAL A 56 21.02 -7.33 -0.78
N GLY A 57 22.28 -7.33 -0.38
CA GLY A 57 22.89 -6.23 0.37
C GLY A 57 23.05 -4.98 -0.49
N ILE A 58 22.86 -3.82 0.11
CA ILE A 58 23.06 -2.52 -0.58
C ILE A 58 24.47 -2.35 -1.09
N GLU A 59 25.45 -2.92 -0.41
CA GLU A 59 26.87 -2.86 -0.78
C GLU A 59 27.14 -3.61 -2.11
N ASN A 60 26.38 -4.66 -2.40
CA ASN A 60 26.49 -5.39 -3.67
C ASN A 60 25.90 -4.53 -4.80
N ILE A 61 24.74 -3.93 -4.59
CA ILE A 61 24.14 -3.00 -5.55
C ILE A 61 25.10 -1.85 -5.86
N GLN A 62 25.74 -1.28 -4.86
CA GLN A 62 26.71 -0.17 -5.05
C GLN A 62 27.97 -0.58 -5.83
N LYS A 63 28.33 -1.86 -5.85
CA LYS A 63 29.47 -2.37 -6.63
C LYS A 63 29.11 -2.62 -8.08
N ASP A 64 27.86 -3.05 -8.32
CA ASP A 64 27.42 -3.53 -9.62
C ASP A 64 26.81 -2.40 -10.48
N TYR A 65 26.48 -1.24 -9.87
CA TYR A 65 25.83 -0.11 -10.53
C TYR A 65 26.57 1.19 -10.29
N ASP A 66 26.64 2.03 -11.33
CA ASP A 66 27.31 3.36 -11.26
C ASP A 66 26.57 4.35 -10.34
N ALA A 67 25.24 4.19 -10.21
CA ALA A 67 24.40 5.02 -9.35
C ALA A 67 23.21 4.22 -8.79
N VAL A 68 22.81 4.53 -7.57
CA VAL A 68 21.68 3.93 -6.90
C VAL A 68 20.69 5.01 -6.51
N TYR A 69 19.44 4.87 -7.00
CA TYR A 69 18.34 5.75 -6.64
C TYR A 69 17.39 5.06 -5.66
N ILE A 70 17.26 5.60 -4.46
CA ILE A 70 16.41 5.03 -3.41
C ILE A 70 15.00 5.61 -3.53
N ALA A 71 14.04 4.79 -3.96
CA ALA A 71 12.65 5.16 -4.18
C ALA A 71 11.67 4.24 -3.42
N ILE A 72 11.98 3.93 -2.16
CA ILE A 72 11.27 2.95 -1.35
C ILE A 72 9.85 3.39 -0.89
N GLY A 73 9.54 4.68 -1.01
CA GLY A 73 8.26 5.24 -0.61
C GLY A 73 7.99 5.16 0.91
N ALA A 74 6.72 5.31 1.30
CA ALA A 74 6.26 5.23 2.68
C ALA A 74 5.18 4.14 2.80
N HIS A 75 5.59 2.94 3.17
CA HIS A 75 4.73 1.75 3.26
C HIS A 75 4.32 1.39 4.70
N SER A 76 4.67 2.23 5.67
CA SER A 76 4.32 2.05 7.08
C SER A 76 3.44 3.19 7.55
N ASP A 77 2.43 2.87 8.33
CA ASP A 77 1.64 3.84 9.07
C ASP A 77 2.41 4.37 10.27
N LYS A 78 2.07 5.59 10.66
CA LYS A 78 2.59 6.20 11.86
C LYS A 78 1.65 5.92 13.02
N LYS A 79 2.17 5.35 14.10
CA LYS A 79 1.40 5.10 15.33
C LYS A 79 0.89 6.42 15.93
N LEU A 80 -0.36 6.42 16.38
CA LEU A 80 -1.01 7.56 17.03
C LEU A 80 -0.56 7.71 18.49
N ARG A 81 -0.06 6.63 19.11
CA ARG A 81 0.36 6.54 20.52
C ARG A 81 -0.78 6.83 21.51
N ILE A 82 -1.96 6.32 21.18
CA ILE A 82 -3.13 6.39 22.04
C ILE A 82 -3.41 5.05 22.70
N GLU A 83 -4.07 5.07 23.85
CA GLU A 83 -4.49 3.86 24.55
C GLU A 83 -5.41 3.01 23.67
N GLY A 84 -5.18 1.70 23.61
CA GLY A 84 -5.96 0.76 22.81
C GLY A 84 -5.50 0.63 21.35
N GLU A 85 -4.49 1.38 20.88
CA GLU A 85 -3.99 1.29 19.50
C GLU A 85 -3.51 -0.12 19.13
N ASP A 86 -2.95 -0.85 20.09
CA ASP A 86 -2.45 -2.23 19.90
C ASP A 86 -3.47 -3.30 20.35
N ALA A 87 -4.76 -2.94 20.52
CA ALA A 87 -5.79 -3.89 20.92
C ALA A 87 -6.06 -4.94 19.81
N LYS A 88 -6.54 -6.13 20.21
CA LYS A 88 -6.68 -7.33 19.35
C LYS A 88 -7.39 -7.11 18.02
N ASN A 89 -8.32 -6.16 17.94
CA ASN A 89 -9.13 -5.92 16.75
C ASN A 89 -8.81 -4.58 16.07
N VAL A 90 -7.69 -3.97 16.42
CA VAL A 90 -7.19 -2.76 15.78
C VAL A 90 -6.24 -3.15 14.67
N ILE A 91 -6.53 -2.72 13.45
CA ILE A 91 -5.70 -3.00 12.27
C ILE A 91 -5.26 -1.70 11.62
N SER A 92 -4.07 -1.71 11.06
CA SER A 92 -3.53 -0.63 10.26
C SER A 92 -4.30 -0.50 8.95
N ALA A 93 -4.76 0.71 8.62
CA ALA A 93 -5.41 0.98 7.32
C ALA A 93 -4.47 0.72 6.14
N VAL A 94 -3.19 1.04 6.28
CA VAL A 94 -2.17 0.77 5.25
C VAL A 94 -2.01 -0.74 5.04
N SER A 95 -1.95 -1.51 6.13
CA SER A 95 -1.84 -2.98 6.06
C SER A 95 -3.09 -3.61 5.46
N MET A 96 -4.27 -3.10 5.79
CA MET A 96 -5.54 -3.57 5.24
C MET A 96 -5.62 -3.31 3.72
N LEU A 97 -5.34 -2.08 3.28
CA LEU A 97 -5.35 -1.72 1.86
C LEU A 97 -4.32 -2.52 1.06
N ARG A 98 -3.14 -2.73 1.63
CA ARG A 98 -2.10 -3.55 1.03
C ARG A 98 -2.57 -5.00 0.85
N GLY A 99 -3.17 -5.60 1.87
CA GLY A 99 -3.73 -6.95 1.78
C GLY A 99 -4.76 -7.05 0.65
N ILE A 100 -5.64 -6.06 0.53
CA ILE A 100 -6.62 -6.00 -0.58
C ILE A 100 -5.90 -5.94 -1.94
N GLY A 101 -4.89 -5.09 -2.08
CA GLY A 101 -4.09 -5.00 -3.31
C GLY A 101 -3.27 -6.27 -3.63
N GLU A 102 -3.06 -7.13 -2.65
CA GLU A 102 -2.45 -8.47 -2.79
C GLU A 102 -3.50 -9.59 -2.98
N ASN A 103 -4.79 -9.24 -3.15
CA ASN A 103 -5.93 -10.16 -3.17
C ASN A 103 -6.11 -10.97 -1.87
N ILE A 104 -5.57 -10.48 -0.77
CA ILE A 104 -5.78 -11.03 0.57
C ILE A 104 -6.92 -10.26 1.21
N ILE A 105 -8.12 -10.84 1.19
CA ILE A 105 -9.30 -10.22 1.81
C ILE A 105 -9.20 -10.42 3.32
N PRO A 106 -9.11 -9.34 4.13
CA PRO A 106 -9.10 -9.47 5.57
C PRO A 106 -10.45 -10.02 6.07
N ASP A 107 -10.42 -10.94 7.02
CA ASP A 107 -11.62 -11.41 7.69
C ASP A 107 -12.13 -10.32 8.65
N LEU A 108 -13.05 -9.52 8.17
CA LEU A 108 -13.67 -8.42 8.91
C LEU A 108 -14.99 -8.84 9.57
N ARG A 109 -15.16 -10.09 9.98
CA ARG A 109 -16.30 -10.53 10.78
C ARG A 109 -16.27 -9.88 12.17
N ILE A 110 -16.53 -8.59 12.21
CA ILE A 110 -16.50 -7.75 13.40
C ILE A 110 -17.91 -7.20 13.61
N ASN A 111 -18.45 -7.33 14.81
CA ASN A 111 -19.77 -6.81 15.16
C ASN A 111 -19.81 -5.26 15.23
N ALA A 112 -18.66 -4.61 15.32
CA ALA A 112 -18.52 -3.17 15.27
C ALA A 112 -17.11 -2.79 14.79
N SER A 113 -16.99 -1.76 13.95
CA SER A 113 -15.72 -1.22 13.50
C SER A 113 -15.66 0.29 13.72
N ALA A 114 -14.49 0.76 14.14
CA ALA A 114 -14.17 2.18 14.23
C ALA A 114 -12.91 2.45 13.40
N SER A 115 -12.91 3.50 12.59
CA SER A 115 -11.74 3.94 11.85
C SER A 115 -11.25 5.30 12.31
N SER A 116 -9.94 5.45 12.46
CA SER A 116 -9.33 6.74 12.74
C SER A 116 -9.19 7.56 11.47
N ALA A 117 -9.78 8.74 11.46
CA ALA A 117 -9.68 9.68 10.33
C ALA A 117 -8.26 10.18 10.06
N ALA A 118 -7.32 10.00 10.98
CA ALA A 118 -5.92 10.38 10.81
C ALA A 118 -5.14 9.49 9.85
N ALA A 119 -5.64 8.26 9.60
CA ALA A 119 -5.01 7.30 8.70
C ALA A 119 -5.52 7.37 7.26
N MET A 120 -6.62 8.09 7.02
CA MET A 120 -7.22 8.20 5.69
C MET A 120 -6.99 9.59 5.10
N SER A 121 -6.44 9.64 3.90
CA SER A 121 -6.34 10.90 3.14
C SER A 121 -7.74 11.54 2.98
N PRO A 122 -7.86 12.88 3.04
CA PRO A 122 -9.15 13.58 2.90
C PRO A 122 -9.96 13.20 1.67
N TRP A 123 -9.31 12.81 0.59
CA TRP A 123 -9.95 12.40 -0.66
C TRP A 123 -10.56 10.99 -0.61
N MET A 124 -10.12 10.09 0.27
CA MET A 124 -10.75 8.77 0.49
C MET A 124 -12.11 8.87 1.17
N ARG A 125 -12.44 10.00 1.79
CA ARG A 125 -13.70 10.22 2.51
C ARG A 125 -14.89 10.54 1.60
N GLN A 126 -14.66 10.94 0.36
CA GLN A 126 -15.70 11.56 -0.48
C GLN A 126 -16.38 10.61 -1.45
N GLU A 127 -15.90 9.38 -1.57
CA GLU A 127 -16.38 8.43 -2.57
C GLU A 127 -17.29 7.35 -1.96
N ARG A 128 -18.27 6.91 -2.74
CA ARG A 128 -19.22 5.87 -2.34
C ARG A 128 -18.47 4.55 -2.14
N PRO A 129 -18.45 4.00 -0.94
CA PRO A 129 -17.67 2.80 -0.68
C PRO A 129 -18.36 1.54 -1.23
N ASN A 130 -17.58 0.65 -1.78
CA ASN A 130 -17.92 -0.77 -1.84
C ASN A 130 -18.26 -1.27 -0.43
N ALA A 131 -19.08 -2.30 -0.29
CA ALA A 131 -19.68 -2.73 0.99
C ALA A 131 -18.68 -2.85 2.17
N LEU A 132 -17.42 -3.21 1.89
CA LEU A 132 -16.33 -3.30 2.86
C LEU A 132 -15.89 -1.95 3.43
N VAL A 133 -15.84 -0.92 2.60
CA VAL A 133 -15.47 0.44 3.01
C VAL A 133 -16.65 1.15 3.70
N ARG A 134 -17.89 0.73 3.44
CA ARG A 134 -19.08 1.23 4.15
C ARG A 134 -19.06 0.91 5.64
N GLN A 135 -18.57 -0.26 6.03
CA GLN A 135 -18.47 -0.59 7.46
C GLN A 135 -17.40 0.23 8.18
N ALA A 136 -16.29 0.58 7.49
CA ALA A 136 -15.24 1.42 8.05
C ALA A 136 -15.62 2.91 8.13
N SER A 137 -16.51 3.42 7.26
CA SER A 137 -16.89 4.84 7.23
C SER A 137 -18.10 5.19 8.14
N PHE A 138 -18.90 4.21 8.56
CA PHE A 138 -20.10 4.46 9.36
C PHE A 138 -19.81 4.74 10.84
N ALA A 139 -18.62 4.41 11.31
CA ALA A 139 -18.22 4.60 12.71
C ALA A 139 -17.67 6.00 13.04
N SER A 140 -17.56 6.92 12.06
CA SER A 140 -17.11 8.29 12.32
C SER A 140 -18.22 9.25 12.77
N THR A 141 -19.48 8.82 12.77
CA THR A 141 -20.62 9.58 13.27
C THR A 141 -21.06 9.00 14.61
N GLY A 142 -20.43 9.45 15.66
CA GLY A 142 -20.80 9.43 17.06
C GLY A 142 -22.02 8.61 17.50
N ALA A 143 -21.87 7.32 17.57
CA ALA A 143 -22.73 6.47 18.38
C ALA A 143 -21.84 5.57 19.24
N VAL A 144 -21.28 6.12 20.29
CA VAL A 144 -20.88 5.34 21.47
C VAL A 144 -22.17 4.90 22.12
N SER A 145 -22.70 3.74 21.73
CA SER A 145 -23.69 3.03 22.52
C SER A 145 -22.92 2.15 23.49
N LYS A 146 -23.05 2.48 24.77
CA LYS A 146 -22.65 1.63 25.88
C LYS A 146 -23.39 0.31 25.82
N ILE A 147 -22.66 -0.76 25.91
CA ILE A 147 -22.99 -1.90 26.78
C ILE A 147 -21.72 -2.28 27.52
#